data_7f3e9e8a5a9336a7231600e6f7904647
#
_entry.id   7f3e9e8a5a9336a7231600e6f7904647
#
_cell.length_a   1.000
_cell.length_b   1.000
_cell.length_c   1.000
_cell.angle_alpha   90.00
_cell.angle_beta   90.00
_cell.angle_gamma   90.00
#
_symmetry.space_group_name_H-M   'P 1'
#
loop_
_entity.id
_entity.type
_entity.pdbx_description
1 polymer ?
#
loop_
_entity_poly.entity_id
_entity_poly.type
_entity_poly.pdbx_seq_one_letter_code
_entity_poly.pdbx_strand_id
1 'polypeptide(L)'
;MKNKLNCILLVDDDAEDNYFHQIVINEMNITERIEVALNGVEALAFLKKENQIHPDIIFLDINMPKMNGWEFMEAYAELRADQKAKVVVVMLTTSENPKDKKRAEQFSEITGFNSKPLTEEMLNGILERSFPESFCETTNL
;
A
#
# COMPACT_ATOMS: atom_id res chain seq x y z
N MET A 1 20.31 4.68 13.37
CA MET A 1 19.67 4.61 12.09
C MET A 1 18.19 4.28 12.23
N LYS A 2 17.37 4.95 11.47
CA LYS A 2 15.96 4.77 11.60
C LYS A 2 15.47 3.68 10.67
N ASN A 3 14.82 2.66 11.23
CA ASN A 3 14.29 1.57 10.43
C ASN A 3 12.77 1.63 10.39
N LYS A 4 12.26 2.81 10.05
CA LYS A 4 10.81 2.99 9.95
C LYS A 4 10.45 3.79 8.72
N LEU A 5 9.34 3.41 8.14
CA LEU A 5 8.73 4.19 7.08
C LEU A 5 8.02 5.38 7.70
N ASN A 6 7.73 6.38 6.89
CA ASN A 6 6.99 7.55 7.36
C ASN A 6 5.50 7.28 7.44
N CYS A 7 4.95 6.59 6.46
CA CYS A 7 3.51 6.40 6.38
C CYS A 7 3.16 5.21 5.51
N ILE A 8 2.18 4.43 5.95
CA ILE A 8 1.57 3.38 5.13
C ILE A 8 0.09 3.74 4.98
N LEU A 9 -0.41 3.72 3.76
CA LEU A 9 -1.82 4.01 3.46
C LEU A 9 -2.54 2.71 3.16
N LEU A 10 -3.62 2.44 3.90
CA LEU A 10 -4.49 1.30 3.64
C LEU A 10 -5.73 1.80 2.93
N VAL A 11 -6.02 1.26 1.74
CA VAL A 11 -7.18 1.67 0.94
C VAL A 11 -8.10 0.47 0.82
N ASP A 12 -9.16 0.46 1.64
CA ASP A 12 -10.04 -0.69 1.76
C ASP A 12 -11.31 -0.20 2.47
N ASP A 13 -12.47 -0.61 1.98
CA ASP A 13 -13.71 -0.17 2.60
C ASP A 13 -14.15 -1.05 3.77
N ASP A 14 -13.45 -2.15 4.02
CA ASP A 14 -13.82 -3.08 5.09
C ASP A 14 -13.13 -2.68 6.39
N ALA A 15 -13.93 -2.24 7.36
CA ALA A 15 -13.38 -1.75 8.62
C ALA A 15 -12.64 -2.83 9.39
N GLU A 16 -13.11 -4.08 9.31
CA GLU A 16 -12.45 -5.17 10.02
C GLU A 16 -11.11 -5.51 9.39
N ASP A 17 -11.02 -5.51 8.08
CA ASP A 17 -9.75 -5.74 7.40
C ASP A 17 -8.76 -4.65 7.75
N ASN A 18 -9.20 -3.40 7.73
CA ASN A 18 -8.33 -2.29 8.07
C ASN A 18 -7.83 -2.40 9.51
N TYR A 19 -8.70 -2.78 10.42
CA TYR A 19 -8.34 -2.91 11.82
C TYR A 19 -7.29 -4.02 11.98
N PHE A 20 -7.53 -5.17 11.37
CA PHE A 20 -6.62 -6.29 11.46
C PHE A 20 -5.25 -5.96 10.86
N HIS A 21 -5.26 -5.32 9.70
CA HIS A 21 -3.99 -4.98 9.05
C HIS A 21 -3.21 -3.95 9.84
N GLN A 22 -3.90 -3.02 10.51
CA GLN A 22 -3.21 -2.07 11.37
C GLN A 22 -2.54 -2.78 12.55
N ILE A 23 -3.20 -3.80 13.11
CA ILE A 23 -2.59 -4.57 14.20
C ILE A 23 -1.30 -5.22 13.73
N VAL A 24 -1.32 -5.87 12.58
CA VAL A 24 -0.14 -6.54 12.06
C VAL A 24 0.99 -5.55 11.85
N ILE A 25 0.69 -4.41 11.22
CA ILE A 25 1.70 -3.41 10.93
C ILE A 25 2.26 -2.82 12.22
N ASN A 26 1.38 -2.52 13.18
CA ASN A 26 1.82 -1.91 14.44
C ASN A 26 2.69 -2.84 15.24
N GLU A 27 2.41 -4.15 15.21
CA GLU A 27 3.22 -5.10 15.95
C GLU A 27 4.64 -5.18 15.42
N MET A 28 4.82 -4.89 14.15
CA MET A 28 6.16 -4.89 13.56
C MET A 28 6.91 -3.59 13.76
N ASN A 29 6.20 -2.54 14.17
CA ASN A 29 6.82 -1.24 14.48
C ASN A 29 7.65 -0.70 13.32
N ILE A 30 7.09 -0.75 12.10
CA ILE A 30 7.83 -0.42 10.89
C ILE A 30 7.48 0.92 10.28
N THR A 31 6.48 1.62 10.82
CA THR A 31 6.07 2.90 10.24
C THR A 31 5.70 3.88 11.35
N GLU A 32 5.90 5.16 11.07
CA GLU A 32 5.53 6.20 12.02
C GLU A 32 4.02 6.41 12.08
N ARG A 33 3.34 6.20 10.95
CA ARG A 33 1.89 6.39 10.94
C ARG A 33 1.24 5.49 9.91
N ILE A 34 -0.03 5.21 10.17
CA ILE A 34 -0.89 4.47 9.25
C ILE A 34 -2.10 5.34 8.97
N GLU A 35 -2.43 5.50 7.70
CA GLU A 35 -3.63 6.21 7.30
C GLU A 35 -4.57 5.24 6.60
N VAL A 36 -5.86 5.48 6.71
CA VAL A 36 -6.87 4.61 6.11
C VAL A 36 -7.77 5.44 5.21
N ALA A 37 -7.99 4.97 4.01
CA ALA A 37 -8.97 5.52 3.09
C ALA A 37 -9.96 4.42 2.76
N LEU A 38 -11.25 4.75 2.72
CA LEU A 38 -12.29 3.74 2.57
C LEU A 38 -12.66 3.48 1.12
N ASN A 39 -12.10 4.23 0.20
CA ASN A 39 -12.34 4.03 -1.22
C ASN A 39 -11.31 4.85 -2.01
N GLY A 40 -11.35 4.72 -3.32
CA GLY A 40 -10.38 5.40 -4.17
C GLY A 40 -10.51 6.93 -4.13
N VAL A 41 -11.73 7.44 -3.94
CA VAL A 41 -11.92 8.88 -3.87
C VAL A 41 -11.20 9.46 -2.66
N GLU A 42 -11.37 8.81 -1.51
CA GLU A 42 -10.69 9.26 -0.29
C GLU A 42 -9.18 9.14 -0.40
N ALA A 43 -8.72 8.07 -1.03
CA ALA A 43 -7.28 7.88 -1.20
C ALA A 43 -6.68 8.96 -2.08
N LEU A 44 -7.34 9.31 -3.17
CA LEU A 44 -6.85 10.37 -4.04
C LEU A 44 -6.85 11.71 -3.33
N ALA A 45 -7.90 11.99 -2.55
CA ALA A 45 -7.96 13.24 -1.80
C ALA A 45 -6.81 13.34 -0.82
N PHE A 46 -6.49 12.22 -0.16
CA PHE A 46 -5.37 12.18 0.76
C PHE A 46 -4.05 12.48 0.04
N LEU A 47 -3.85 11.86 -1.12
CA LEU A 47 -2.60 12.04 -1.85
C LEU A 47 -2.44 13.43 -2.42
N LYS A 48 -3.54 14.11 -2.73
CA LYS A 48 -3.49 15.45 -3.30
C LYS A 48 -3.33 16.56 -2.26
N LYS A 49 -3.47 16.21 -0.99
CA LYS A 49 -3.39 17.20 0.07
C LYS A 49 -1.99 17.74 0.19
N GLU A 50 -1.86 19.05 0.25
CA GLU A 50 -0.55 19.66 0.34
C GLU A 50 -0.01 19.65 1.75
N ASN A 51 1.30 19.74 1.85
CA ASN A 51 2.01 19.82 3.13
C ASN A 51 1.75 18.62 4.03
N GLN A 52 1.67 17.45 3.43
CA GLN A 52 1.50 16.28 4.26
C GLN A 52 2.46 15.19 3.82
N ILE A 53 2.68 14.23 4.71
CA ILE A 53 3.59 13.14 4.45
C ILE A 53 2.92 12.18 3.48
N HIS A 54 3.57 11.91 2.37
CA HIS A 54 3.05 10.93 1.41
C HIS A 54 3.44 9.53 1.85
N PRO A 55 2.60 8.55 1.55
CA PRO A 55 2.90 7.19 1.97
C PRO A 55 4.09 6.61 1.23
N ASP A 56 4.82 5.76 1.93
CA ASP A 56 5.88 4.98 1.30
C ASP A 56 5.28 3.76 0.61
N ILE A 57 4.22 3.20 1.19
CA ILE A 57 3.51 2.04 0.64
C ILE A 57 2.01 2.33 0.65
N ILE A 58 1.33 1.93 -0.43
CA ILE A 58 -0.12 1.91 -0.49
C ILE A 58 -0.55 0.45 -0.62
N PHE A 59 -1.37 -0.02 0.31
CA PHE A 59 -2.03 -1.31 0.17
C PHE A 59 -3.43 -1.06 -0.35
N LEU A 60 -3.76 -1.62 -1.50
CA LEU A 60 -4.95 -1.26 -2.25
C LEU A 60 -5.83 -2.46 -2.52
N ASP A 61 -7.08 -2.40 -2.08
CA ASP A 61 -8.06 -3.42 -2.42
C ASP A 61 -8.70 -3.10 -3.77
N ILE A 62 -9.25 -4.11 -4.41
CA ILE A 62 -9.88 -3.93 -5.72
C ILE A 62 -11.33 -3.48 -5.58
N ASN A 63 -12.11 -4.19 -4.77
CA ASN A 63 -13.56 -3.98 -4.73
C ASN A 63 -13.95 -3.01 -3.63
N MET A 64 -14.26 -1.79 -4.02
CA MET A 64 -14.65 -0.74 -3.08
C MET A 64 -15.77 0.08 -3.72
N PRO A 65 -16.63 0.71 -2.90
CA PRO A 65 -17.68 1.57 -3.45
C PRO A 65 -17.09 2.88 -3.96
N LYS A 66 -17.86 3.60 -4.73
CA LYS A 66 -17.54 4.91 -5.28
C LYS A 66 -16.42 4.89 -6.29
N MET A 67 -15.26 4.38 -5.93
CA MET A 67 -14.13 4.24 -6.85
C MET A 67 -13.38 2.99 -6.44
N ASN A 68 -13.34 1.99 -7.31
CA ASN A 68 -12.66 0.74 -7.01
C ASN A 68 -11.15 0.86 -7.26
N GLY A 69 -10.45 -0.23 -6.98
CA GLY A 69 -8.99 -0.21 -7.09
C GLY A 69 -8.48 0.08 -8.49
N TRP A 70 -9.17 -0.42 -9.51
CA TRP A 70 -8.75 -0.18 -10.89
C TRP A 70 -8.96 1.27 -11.30
N GLU A 71 -10.11 1.82 -10.92
CA GLU A 71 -10.40 3.23 -11.19
C GLU A 71 -9.41 4.13 -10.45
N PHE A 72 -9.08 3.73 -9.21
CA PHE A 72 -8.07 4.46 -8.45
C PHE A 72 -6.73 4.46 -9.19
N MET A 73 -6.30 3.29 -9.69
CA MET A 73 -5.01 3.22 -10.37
C MET A 73 -4.97 4.06 -11.64
N GLU A 74 -6.08 4.13 -12.37
CA GLU A 74 -6.12 4.98 -13.55
C GLU A 74 -5.95 6.44 -13.17
N ALA A 75 -6.62 6.88 -12.12
CA ALA A 75 -6.48 8.25 -11.65
C ALA A 75 -5.11 8.49 -11.03
N TYR A 76 -4.59 7.50 -10.33
CA TYR A 76 -3.28 7.59 -9.69
C TYR A 76 -2.18 7.83 -10.72
N ALA A 77 -2.27 7.15 -11.85
CA ALA A 77 -1.28 7.29 -12.90
C ALA A 77 -1.22 8.73 -13.44
N GLU A 78 -2.33 9.47 -13.31
CA GLU A 78 -2.37 10.85 -13.77
C GLU A 78 -1.87 11.86 -12.74
N LEU A 79 -1.58 11.43 -11.53
CA LEU A 79 -1.09 12.35 -10.51
C LEU A 79 0.32 12.82 -10.83
N ARG A 80 0.67 13.99 -10.30
CA ARG A 80 2.06 14.45 -10.37
C ARG A 80 2.95 13.52 -9.53
N ALA A 81 4.21 13.46 -9.89
CA ALA A 81 5.15 12.60 -9.17
C ALA A 81 5.19 12.93 -7.68
N ASP A 82 5.05 14.20 -7.32
CA ASP A 82 5.12 14.60 -5.92
C ASP A 82 3.85 14.27 -5.15
N GLN A 83 2.81 13.77 -5.82
CA GLN A 83 1.57 13.36 -5.15
C GLN A 83 1.46 11.85 -5.00
N LYS A 84 2.37 11.10 -5.59
CA LYS A 84 2.31 9.64 -5.55
C LYS A 84 3.02 9.10 -4.33
N ALA A 85 2.79 7.81 -4.04
CA ALA A 85 3.55 7.13 -3.00
C ALA A 85 5.02 7.16 -3.36
N LYS A 86 5.86 7.18 -2.34
CA LYS A 86 7.29 7.32 -2.59
C LYS A 86 7.88 6.11 -3.26
N VAL A 87 7.36 4.92 -2.97
CA VAL A 87 7.98 3.72 -3.47
C VAL A 87 7.01 2.78 -4.15
N VAL A 88 6.01 2.23 -3.45
CA VAL A 88 5.27 1.10 -3.99
C VAL A 88 3.77 1.16 -3.77
N VAL A 89 3.03 0.57 -4.72
CA VAL A 89 1.61 0.23 -4.54
C VAL A 89 1.53 -1.29 -4.57
N VAL A 90 0.91 -1.87 -3.55
CA VAL A 90 0.75 -3.31 -3.44
C VAL A 90 -0.74 -3.63 -3.40
N MET A 91 -1.21 -4.45 -4.33
CA MET A 91 -2.58 -4.93 -4.28
C MET A 91 -2.73 -5.94 -3.17
N LEU A 92 -3.76 -5.78 -2.35
CA LEU A 92 -4.03 -6.69 -1.24
C LEU A 92 -5.53 -6.98 -1.27
N THR A 93 -5.91 -8.14 -1.77
CA THR A 93 -7.29 -8.39 -2.13
C THR A 93 -7.69 -9.82 -1.85
N THR A 94 -9.00 -10.08 -1.81
CA THR A 94 -9.50 -11.45 -1.73
C THR A 94 -9.78 -12.04 -3.11
N SER A 95 -9.55 -11.27 -4.17
CA SER A 95 -9.83 -11.76 -5.52
C SER A 95 -8.93 -12.93 -5.89
N GLU A 96 -9.54 -13.98 -6.44
CA GLU A 96 -8.79 -15.11 -6.95
C GLU A 96 -8.88 -15.20 -8.46
N ASN A 97 -9.42 -14.18 -9.10
CA ASN A 97 -9.59 -14.17 -10.54
C ASN A 97 -8.25 -13.88 -11.21
N PRO A 98 -7.75 -14.81 -12.06
CA PRO A 98 -6.46 -14.58 -12.71
C PRO A 98 -6.43 -13.34 -13.59
N LYS A 99 -7.59 -12.88 -14.05
CA LYS A 99 -7.64 -11.65 -14.85
C LYS A 99 -7.25 -10.43 -14.04
N ASP A 100 -7.54 -10.44 -12.74
CA ASP A 100 -7.16 -9.31 -11.89
C ASP A 100 -5.65 -9.21 -11.75
N LYS A 101 -4.99 -10.35 -11.58
CA LYS A 101 -3.53 -10.34 -11.49
C LYS A 101 -2.91 -9.85 -12.78
N LYS A 102 -3.44 -10.30 -13.92
CA LYS A 102 -2.94 -9.84 -15.21
C LYS A 102 -3.16 -8.36 -15.40
N ARG A 103 -4.31 -7.87 -14.95
CA ARG A 103 -4.61 -6.44 -15.07
C ARG A 103 -3.64 -5.61 -14.23
N ALA A 104 -3.29 -6.12 -13.05
CA ALA A 104 -2.32 -5.42 -12.21
C ALA A 104 -0.97 -5.27 -12.90
N GLU A 105 -0.59 -6.25 -13.70
CA GLU A 105 0.69 -6.20 -14.40
C GLU A 105 0.76 -5.10 -15.44
N GLN A 106 -0.38 -4.55 -15.82
CA GLN A 106 -0.41 -3.45 -16.79
C GLN A 106 -0.10 -2.10 -16.17
N PHE A 107 -0.08 -2.01 -14.84
CA PHE A 107 0.25 -0.76 -14.15
C PHE A 107 1.65 -0.86 -13.58
N SER A 108 2.57 -0.06 -14.10
CA SER A 108 3.96 -0.14 -13.65
C SER A 108 4.11 0.27 -12.18
N GLU A 109 3.16 1.05 -11.66
CA GLU A 109 3.22 1.46 -10.26
C GLU A 109 2.85 0.34 -9.29
N ILE A 110 2.18 -0.71 -9.76
CA ILE A 110 1.83 -1.82 -8.89
C ILE A 110 3.01 -2.78 -8.85
N THR A 111 3.60 -2.94 -7.67
CA THR A 111 4.77 -3.78 -7.53
C THR A 111 4.48 -5.12 -6.88
N GLY A 112 3.28 -5.33 -6.38
CA GLY A 112 2.92 -6.60 -5.76
C GLY A 112 1.45 -6.87 -5.84
N PHE A 113 1.08 -8.14 -5.87
CA PHE A 113 -0.32 -8.57 -5.90
C PHE A 113 -0.42 -9.73 -4.91
N ASN A 114 -1.05 -9.47 -3.77
CA ASN A 114 -1.10 -10.44 -2.68
C ASN A 114 -2.52 -10.68 -2.21
N SER A 115 -2.75 -11.88 -1.69
CA SER A 115 -4.05 -12.23 -1.14
C SER A 115 -4.12 -11.81 0.33
N LYS A 116 -5.30 -11.33 0.75
CA LYS A 116 -5.52 -11.06 2.16
C LYS A 116 -5.52 -12.36 2.94
N PRO A 117 -5.17 -12.33 4.20
CA PRO A 117 -4.82 -11.15 5.00
C PRO A 117 -3.33 -10.82 4.89
N LEU A 118 -3.00 -9.59 5.26
CA LEU A 118 -1.62 -9.16 5.33
C LEU A 118 -0.93 -9.92 6.45
N THR A 119 0.29 -10.40 6.20
CA THR A 119 1.05 -11.13 7.20
C THR A 119 2.41 -10.48 7.39
N GLU A 120 3.05 -10.82 8.52
CA GLU A 120 4.41 -10.34 8.75
C GLU A 120 5.36 -10.79 7.67
N GLU A 121 5.18 -12.00 7.18
CA GLU A 121 6.05 -12.54 6.15
C GLU A 121 5.94 -11.71 4.86
N MET A 122 4.72 -11.37 4.47
CA MET A 122 4.51 -10.51 3.30
C MET A 122 5.18 -9.16 3.50
N LEU A 123 4.98 -8.57 4.67
CA LEU A 123 5.56 -7.26 4.95
C LEU A 123 7.07 -7.30 4.92
N ASN A 124 7.68 -8.32 5.53
CA ASN A 124 9.13 -8.45 5.49
C ASN A 124 9.64 -8.53 4.06
N GLY A 125 8.96 -9.30 3.21
CA GLY A 125 9.35 -9.42 1.82
C GLY A 125 9.28 -8.09 1.10
N ILE A 126 8.21 -7.34 1.33
CA ILE A 126 8.05 -6.03 0.69
C ILE A 126 9.14 -5.07 1.17
N LEU A 127 9.40 -5.05 2.48
CA LEU A 127 10.38 -4.15 3.04
C LEU A 127 11.79 -4.46 2.53
N GLU A 128 12.13 -5.73 2.43
CA GLU A 128 13.45 -6.12 1.97
C GLU A 128 13.66 -5.80 0.51
N ARG A 129 12.62 -5.98 -0.31
CA ARG A 129 12.74 -5.71 -1.74
C ARG A 129 12.70 -4.23 -2.05
N SER A 130 11.86 -3.47 -1.34
CA SER A 130 11.61 -2.09 -1.69
C SER A 130 12.39 -1.09 -0.86
N PHE A 131 12.81 -1.48 0.34
CA PHE A 131 13.51 -0.59 1.25
C PHE A 131 14.73 -1.28 1.85
N PRO A 132 15.63 -1.83 1.01
CA PRO A 132 16.72 -2.65 1.53
C PRO A 132 17.66 -1.91 2.46
N GLU A 133 17.81 -0.61 2.29
CA GLU A 133 18.72 0.16 3.13
C GLU A 133 18.23 0.28 4.56
N SER A 134 16.93 0.19 4.78
CA SER A 134 16.38 0.33 6.11
C SER A 134 16.08 -1.00 6.77
N PHE A 135 15.78 -2.03 5.98
CA PHE A 135 15.21 -3.26 6.52
C PHE A 135 15.94 -4.54 6.13
N CYS A 136 17.01 -4.46 5.36
CA CYS A 136 17.71 -5.67 4.93
C CYS A 136 18.50 -6.27 6.07
N GLU A 137 18.25 -7.56 6.35
CA GLU A 137 18.91 -8.22 7.47
C GLU A 137 20.32 -8.63 7.22
N THR A 138 20.70 -8.68 5.98
CA THR A 138 22.02 -9.21 5.68
C THR A 138 23.11 -8.29 6.10
N THR A 139 22.77 -7.14 6.54
CA THR A 139 23.77 -6.20 6.90
C THR A 139 24.53 -6.55 8.13
N ASN A 140 24.05 -7.49 8.89
CA ASN A 140 24.65 -7.72 10.14
C ASN A 140 25.61 -8.76 10.12
N LEU A 141 26.37 -8.86 9.23
CA LEU A 141 27.38 -9.86 9.31
C LEU A 141 28.76 -9.34 9.19
#